data_be496ba050021a271cc585a1b87c1a50
#
_entry.id   be496ba050021a271cc585a1b87c1a50
#
_cell.length_a   1.000
_cell.length_b   1.000
_cell.length_c   1.000
_cell.angle_alpha   90.00
_cell.angle_beta   90.00
_cell.angle_gamma   90.00
#
_symmetry.space_group_name_H-M   'P 1'
#
loop_
_entity.id
_entity.type
_entity.pdbx_description
1 polymer ?
#
loop_
_entity_poly.entity_id
_entity_poly.type
_entity_poly.pdbx_seq_one_letter_code
_entity_poly.pdbx_strand_id
1 'polypeptide(L)'
;MSVQNYSIVIDLRWCLDELLVDKVIDQRGYNLVITSRRDKAQHPLLTISEFGLPNGHAPDNSADNKLTLAWLNQWLAAKAGMPLVRIDPLKVDVPAVTQLMSFEYARLQHILPIEVSLDEVVIGTDQPFYTDWQANIDKLIKSKSYRTVYLSPEQINRYRREFYQVTQAIAGANSVHKRAAADVTNVEALLQLGDNTNPDANDQHIVRVVDWL
;
A
#
# COMPACT_ATOMS: atom_id res chain seq x y z
N MET A 1 -4.87 34.76 5.80
CA MET A 1 -3.49 34.38 6.20
C MET A 1 -3.20 33.05 5.53
N SER A 2 -2.34 33.07 4.51
CA SER A 2 -1.94 31.83 3.80
C SER A 2 -1.08 31.02 4.75
N VAL A 3 -1.61 29.90 5.25
CA VAL A 3 -0.82 28.90 5.96
C VAL A 3 0.15 28.34 4.91
N GLN A 4 1.42 28.66 5.02
CA GLN A 4 2.45 28.00 4.24
C GLN A 4 2.40 26.51 4.63
N ASN A 5 1.85 25.69 3.74
CA ASN A 5 1.79 24.25 3.91
C ASN A 5 3.21 23.71 3.70
N TYR A 6 4.00 23.67 4.77
CA TYR A 6 5.26 22.96 4.75
C TYR A 6 4.97 21.46 4.71
N SER A 7 5.48 20.79 3.68
CA SER A 7 5.46 19.33 3.61
C SER A 7 6.39 18.76 4.67
N ILE A 8 5.86 17.98 5.60
CA ILE A 8 6.60 17.43 6.74
C ILE A 8 6.35 15.93 6.80
N VAL A 9 7.41 15.12 6.75
CA VAL A 9 7.34 13.73 7.17
C VAL A 9 7.37 13.71 8.69
N ILE A 10 6.31 13.21 9.32
CA ILE A 10 6.24 13.11 10.77
C ILE A 10 7.27 12.09 11.27
N ASP A 11 8.10 12.52 12.20
CA ASP A 11 9.04 11.65 12.91
C ASP A 11 8.62 11.49 14.37
N LEU A 12 9.38 10.66 15.10
CA LEU A 12 9.04 10.40 16.49
C LEU A 12 9.15 11.65 17.37
N ARG A 13 10.12 12.52 17.11
CA ARG A 13 10.29 13.75 17.87
C ARG A 13 9.08 14.65 17.69
N TRP A 14 8.68 14.88 16.44
CA TRP A 14 7.50 15.66 16.13
C TRP A 14 6.24 15.11 16.84
N CYS A 15 6.02 13.78 16.77
CA CYS A 15 4.87 13.17 17.43
C CYS A 15 4.89 13.36 18.95
N LEU A 16 6.05 13.21 19.60
CA LEU A 16 6.18 13.38 21.02
C LEU A 16 6.02 14.85 21.45
N ASP A 17 6.59 15.79 20.69
CA ASP A 17 6.43 17.23 20.93
C ASP A 17 4.96 17.62 20.87
N GLU A 18 4.23 17.17 19.85
CA GLU A 18 2.82 17.46 19.68
C GLU A 18 1.93 16.81 20.77
N LEU A 19 2.23 15.57 21.16
CA LEU A 19 1.54 14.88 22.26
C LEU A 19 1.77 15.56 23.60
N LEU A 20 2.96 16.13 23.82
CA LEU A 20 3.29 16.91 25.01
C LEU A 20 2.57 18.26 25.02
N VAL A 21 2.53 18.95 23.88
CA VAL A 21 1.79 20.22 23.72
C VAL A 21 0.29 20.01 23.98
N ASP A 22 -0.27 18.94 23.43
CA ASP A 22 -1.68 18.56 23.63
C ASP A 22 -1.96 17.98 25.04
N LYS A 23 -0.94 17.87 25.92
CA LYS A 23 -1.03 17.32 27.29
C LYS A 23 -1.53 15.87 27.32
N VAL A 24 -1.28 15.13 26.27
CA VAL A 24 -1.59 13.69 26.18
C VAL A 24 -0.58 12.87 26.96
N ILE A 25 0.69 13.27 26.90
CA ILE A 25 1.79 12.67 27.66
C ILE A 25 2.46 13.73 28.55
N ASP A 26 3.13 13.28 29.59
CA ASP A 26 3.97 14.14 30.43
C ASP A 26 5.45 14.08 29.99
N GLN A 27 6.29 14.92 30.60
CA GLN A 27 7.72 14.98 30.31
C GLN A 27 8.46 13.66 30.61
N ARG A 28 7.97 12.84 31.55
CA ARG A 28 8.55 11.53 31.86
C ARG A 28 8.31 10.55 30.75
N GLY A 29 7.07 10.48 30.26
CA GLY A 29 6.70 9.66 29.09
C GLY A 29 7.49 10.07 27.84
N TYR A 30 7.62 11.37 27.59
CA TYR A 30 8.46 11.90 26.51
C TYR A 30 9.90 11.39 26.61
N ASN A 31 10.55 11.59 27.75
CA ASN A 31 11.95 11.20 27.96
C ASN A 31 12.15 9.68 27.85
N LEU A 32 11.20 8.89 28.36
CA LEU A 32 11.24 7.43 28.26
C LEU A 32 11.30 6.96 26.81
N VAL A 33 10.45 7.51 25.96
CA VAL A 33 10.36 7.09 24.55
C VAL A 33 11.55 7.61 23.74
N ILE A 34 11.93 8.89 23.90
CA ILE A 34 12.97 9.52 23.05
C ILE A 34 14.35 8.93 23.29
N THR A 35 14.65 8.44 24.52
CA THR A 35 15.95 7.85 24.88
C THR A 35 16.04 6.35 24.63
N SER A 36 14.94 5.69 24.32
CA SER A 36 14.92 4.24 24.09
C SER A 36 15.62 3.85 22.77
N ARG A 37 16.21 2.65 22.75
CA ARG A 37 16.66 2.01 21.51
C ARG A 37 15.45 1.55 20.71
N ARG A 38 15.37 1.88 19.41
CA ARG A 38 14.24 1.57 18.55
C ARG A 38 14.66 1.41 17.09
N ASP A 39 13.81 0.78 16.32
CA ASP A 39 13.92 0.76 14.87
C ASP A 39 13.47 2.11 14.29
N LYS A 40 14.41 2.82 13.65
CA LYS A 40 14.14 4.12 13.02
C LYS A 40 13.23 4.01 11.78
N ALA A 41 13.07 2.81 11.24
CA ALA A 41 12.21 2.56 10.08
C ALA A 41 10.74 2.37 10.44
N GLN A 42 10.43 2.19 11.73
CA GLN A 42 9.06 2.02 12.20
C GLN A 42 8.33 3.38 12.27
N HIS A 43 7.05 3.39 11.91
CA HIS A 43 6.22 4.58 12.02
C HIS A 43 6.12 5.06 13.49
N PRO A 44 6.24 6.38 13.77
CA PRO A 44 6.27 6.92 15.13
C PRO A 44 5.14 6.44 16.05
N LEU A 45 3.91 6.40 15.54
CA LEU A 45 2.75 5.99 16.35
C LEU A 45 2.82 4.53 16.79
N LEU A 46 3.39 3.64 15.95
CA LEU A 46 3.63 2.25 16.35
C LEU A 46 4.60 2.19 17.52
N THR A 47 5.72 2.89 17.38
CA THR A 47 6.72 2.98 18.46
C THR A 47 6.10 3.51 19.76
N ILE A 48 5.36 4.62 19.71
CA ILE A 48 4.76 5.23 20.91
C ILE A 48 3.76 4.27 21.58
N SER A 49 2.94 3.58 20.79
CA SER A 49 1.93 2.65 21.33
C SER A 49 2.53 1.46 22.08
N GLU A 50 3.74 1.01 21.69
CA GLU A 50 4.44 -0.10 22.35
C GLU A 50 4.86 0.20 23.79
N PHE A 51 5.06 1.48 24.13
CA PHE A 51 5.43 1.89 25.48
C PHE A 51 4.26 1.87 26.46
N GLY A 52 3.01 1.82 25.98
CA GLY A 52 1.84 1.80 26.85
C GLY A 52 1.77 2.98 27.81
N LEU A 53 2.19 4.19 27.37
CA LEU A 53 2.18 5.39 28.18
C LEU A 53 0.78 5.70 28.71
N PRO A 54 0.66 6.33 29.89
CA PRO A 54 -0.62 6.85 30.36
C PRO A 54 -1.18 7.89 29.38
N ASN A 55 -2.48 7.85 29.15
CA ASN A 55 -3.19 8.83 28.32
C ASN A 55 -3.76 9.95 29.24
N GLY A 56 -3.17 11.14 29.18
CA GLY A 56 -3.62 12.30 29.97
C GLY A 56 -5.05 12.76 29.68
N HIS A 57 -5.65 12.32 28.56
CA HIS A 57 -7.04 12.61 28.19
C HIS A 57 -8.02 11.50 28.57
N ALA A 58 -7.55 10.40 29.15
CA ALA A 58 -8.45 9.36 29.62
C ALA A 58 -9.14 9.77 30.94
N PRO A 59 -10.39 9.36 31.16
CA PRO A 59 -11.06 9.57 32.44
C PRO A 59 -10.28 8.88 33.58
N ASP A 60 -10.15 9.53 34.72
CA ASP A 60 -9.35 9.08 35.90
C ASP A 60 -9.67 7.67 36.43
N ASN A 61 -10.81 7.08 36.01
CA ASN A 61 -11.28 5.77 36.48
C ASN A 61 -11.30 4.70 35.37
N SER A 62 -10.69 4.91 34.20
CA SER A 62 -10.63 3.87 33.19
C SER A 62 -9.53 2.87 33.51
N ALA A 63 -9.89 1.58 33.64
CA ALA A 63 -8.95 0.47 33.90
C ALA A 63 -7.88 0.34 32.78
N ASP A 64 -8.06 1.00 31.65
CA ASP A 64 -7.21 0.96 30.44
C ASP A 64 -6.78 2.38 30.05
N ASN A 65 -6.11 3.09 30.96
CA ASN A 65 -5.60 4.45 30.73
C ASN A 65 -4.27 4.44 29.94
N LYS A 66 -4.17 3.62 28.88
CA LYS A 66 -2.96 3.55 28.05
C LYS A 66 -3.18 4.16 26.68
N LEU A 67 -2.14 4.81 26.16
CA LEU A 67 -2.10 5.24 24.78
C LEU A 67 -2.07 4.03 23.85
N THR A 68 -3.20 3.73 23.24
CA THR A 68 -3.32 2.69 22.23
C THR A 68 -3.04 3.24 20.84
N LEU A 69 -2.61 2.39 19.91
CA LEU A 69 -2.45 2.78 18.50
C LEU A 69 -3.77 3.31 17.91
N ALA A 70 -4.91 2.74 18.29
CA ALA A 70 -6.22 3.20 17.82
C ALA A 70 -6.48 4.65 18.25
N TRP A 71 -6.18 5.00 19.50
CA TRP A 71 -6.31 6.36 20.01
C TRP A 71 -5.34 7.31 19.30
N LEU A 72 -4.08 6.94 19.13
CA LEU A 72 -3.06 7.74 18.46
C LEU A 72 -3.43 8.02 17.00
N ASN A 73 -4.01 7.04 16.29
CA ASN A 73 -4.51 7.24 14.94
C ASN A 73 -5.67 8.24 14.88
N GLN A 74 -6.60 8.19 15.83
CA GLN A 74 -7.69 9.16 15.92
C GLN A 74 -7.16 10.57 16.20
N TRP A 75 -6.22 10.70 17.14
CA TRP A 75 -5.57 11.96 17.46
C TRP A 75 -4.86 12.56 16.25
N LEU A 76 -4.05 11.79 15.52
CA LEU A 76 -3.32 12.29 14.36
C LEU A 76 -4.25 12.66 13.21
N ALA A 77 -5.28 11.86 12.94
CA ALA A 77 -6.28 12.15 11.93
C ALA A 77 -7.05 13.45 12.25
N ALA A 78 -7.47 13.63 13.50
CA ALA A 78 -8.14 14.85 13.95
C ALA A 78 -7.22 16.08 13.84
N LYS A 79 -5.95 15.94 14.23
CA LYS A 79 -4.94 17.02 14.12
C LYS A 79 -4.68 17.45 12.67
N ALA A 80 -4.73 16.49 11.75
CA ALA A 80 -4.59 16.74 10.32
C ALA A 80 -5.89 17.18 9.63
N GLY A 81 -7.02 17.15 10.31
CA GLY A 81 -8.33 17.43 9.71
C GLY A 81 -8.72 16.40 8.64
N MET A 82 -8.17 15.19 8.69
CA MET A 82 -8.46 14.12 7.72
C MET A 82 -9.39 13.07 8.31
N PRO A 83 -10.31 12.50 7.53
CA PRO A 83 -11.11 11.37 8.00
C PRO A 83 -10.23 10.13 8.15
N LEU A 84 -10.29 9.49 9.32
CA LEU A 84 -9.70 8.17 9.55
C LEU A 84 -10.57 7.10 8.89
N VAL A 85 -10.01 6.38 7.93
CA VAL A 85 -10.72 5.35 7.16
C VAL A 85 -10.17 3.97 7.49
N ARG A 86 -11.06 2.99 7.57
CA ARG A 86 -10.72 1.57 7.62
C ARG A 86 -10.96 0.94 6.26
N ILE A 87 -9.93 0.36 5.68
CA ILE A 87 -10.03 -0.32 4.39
C ILE A 87 -10.89 -1.58 4.54
N ASP A 88 -11.91 -1.71 3.69
CA ASP A 88 -12.60 -2.97 3.45
C ASP A 88 -12.02 -3.59 2.16
N PRO A 89 -11.15 -4.61 2.25
CA PRO A 89 -10.46 -5.14 1.08
C PRO A 89 -11.38 -5.75 0.03
N LEU A 90 -12.60 -6.14 0.41
CA LEU A 90 -13.58 -6.71 -0.51
C LEU A 90 -14.24 -5.65 -1.42
N LYS A 91 -14.13 -4.37 -1.04
CA LYS A 91 -14.67 -3.25 -1.82
C LYS A 91 -13.63 -2.56 -2.70
N VAL A 92 -12.35 -2.93 -2.56
CA VAL A 92 -11.29 -2.31 -3.34
C VAL A 92 -11.13 -3.02 -4.68
N ASP A 93 -11.24 -2.27 -5.77
CA ASP A 93 -10.82 -2.75 -7.09
C ASP A 93 -9.29 -2.74 -7.18
N VAL A 94 -8.68 -3.85 -6.73
CA VAL A 94 -7.23 -3.99 -6.62
C VAL A 94 -6.51 -3.73 -7.94
N PRO A 95 -6.93 -4.27 -9.10
CA PRO A 95 -6.36 -3.92 -10.39
C PRO A 95 -6.39 -2.41 -10.68
N ALA A 96 -7.53 -1.75 -10.48
CA ALA A 96 -7.67 -0.32 -10.75
C ALA A 96 -6.76 0.54 -9.87
N VAL A 97 -6.67 0.27 -8.56
CA VAL A 97 -5.83 1.05 -7.65
C VAL A 97 -4.33 0.83 -7.88
N THR A 98 -3.91 -0.40 -8.22
CA THR A 98 -2.48 -0.71 -8.43
C THR A 98 -1.96 -0.29 -9.81
N GLN A 99 -2.85 -0.03 -10.78
CA GLN A 99 -2.46 0.52 -12.09
C GLN A 99 -2.12 2.02 -12.02
N LEU A 100 -2.58 2.75 -11.01
CA LEU A 100 -2.34 4.19 -10.90
C LEU A 100 -0.89 4.52 -10.62
N MET A 101 -0.21 3.72 -9.82
CA MET A 101 1.18 3.95 -9.44
C MET A 101 1.91 2.64 -9.10
N SER A 102 3.24 2.66 -9.17
CA SER A 102 4.04 1.50 -8.79
C SER A 102 4.07 1.30 -7.26
N PHE A 103 4.38 0.07 -6.82
CA PHE A 103 4.59 -0.25 -5.40
C PHE A 103 5.65 0.65 -4.77
N GLU A 104 6.79 0.86 -5.46
CA GLU A 104 7.89 1.68 -4.94
C GLU A 104 7.49 3.15 -4.81
N TYR A 105 6.74 3.71 -5.77
CA TYR A 105 6.23 5.06 -5.65
C TYR A 105 5.26 5.20 -4.47
N ALA A 106 4.29 4.30 -4.34
CA ALA A 106 3.35 4.28 -3.24
C ALA A 106 4.06 4.15 -1.87
N ARG A 107 5.14 3.35 -1.81
CA ARG A 107 5.96 3.16 -0.62
C ARG A 107 6.74 4.41 -0.24
N LEU A 108 7.45 5.01 -1.21
CA LEU A 108 8.29 6.20 -0.99
C LEU A 108 7.47 7.44 -0.64
N GLN A 109 6.28 7.56 -1.23
CA GLN A 109 5.39 8.70 -1.00
C GLN A 109 4.42 8.50 0.17
N HIS A 110 4.49 7.37 0.89
CA HIS A 110 3.60 7.05 2.00
C HIS A 110 2.10 7.16 1.64
N ILE A 111 1.74 6.76 0.42
CA ILE A 111 0.36 6.81 -0.07
C ILE A 111 -0.10 5.44 -0.57
N LEU A 112 -1.42 5.27 -0.61
CA LEU A 112 -2.08 4.09 -1.18
C LEU A 112 -3.41 4.52 -1.79
N PRO A 113 -3.64 4.38 -3.10
CA PRO A 113 -4.97 4.51 -3.66
C PRO A 113 -5.86 3.39 -3.10
N ILE A 114 -7.06 3.72 -2.65
CA ILE A 114 -8.00 2.76 -2.06
C ILE A 114 -9.34 2.69 -2.80
N GLU A 115 -9.62 3.69 -3.63
CA GLU A 115 -10.81 3.74 -4.46
C GLU A 115 -10.51 4.51 -5.74
N VAL A 116 -11.01 4.03 -6.86
CA VAL A 116 -10.89 4.66 -8.18
C VAL A 116 -12.26 4.65 -8.83
N SER A 117 -12.88 5.81 -8.96
CA SER A 117 -14.12 6.00 -9.70
C SER A 117 -13.87 6.65 -11.07
N LEU A 118 -14.94 6.98 -11.79
CA LEU A 118 -14.83 7.70 -13.07
C LEU A 118 -14.21 9.09 -12.88
N ASP A 119 -14.58 9.79 -11.81
CA ASP A 119 -14.26 11.20 -11.62
C ASP A 119 -13.32 11.47 -10.44
N GLU A 120 -13.17 10.52 -9.52
CA GLU A 120 -12.42 10.71 -8.28
C GLU A 120 -11.53 9.52 -7.95
N VAL A 121 -10.41 9.83 -7.29
CA VAL A 121 -9.51 8.85 -6.67
C VAL A 121 -9.42 9.14 -5.18
N VAL A 122 -9.59 8.14 -4.33
CA VAL A 122 -9.36 8.25 -2.88
C VAL A 122 -7.96 7.74 -2.57
N ILE A 123 -7.15 8.61 -1.98
CA ILE A 123 -5.76 8.32 -1.63
C ILE A 123 -5.61 8.31 -0.11
N GLY A 124 -5.23 7.17 0.42
CA GLY A 124 -4.89 7.01 1.84
C GLY A 124 -3.42 7.32 2.11
N THR A 125 -3.13 7.92 3.26
CA THR A 125 -1.77 8.18 3.73
C THR A 125 -1.65 7.95 5.23
N ASP A 126 -0.47 7.52 5.70
CA ASP A 126 -0.08 7.49 7.11
C ASP A 126 0.79 8.71 7.49
N GLN A 127 1.12 9.57 6.49
CA GLN A 127 1.91 10.79 6.66
C GLN A 127 1.07 12.02 6.26
N PRO A 128 0.07 12.45 7.09
CA PRO A 128 -0.95 13.39 6.68
C PRO A 128 -0.42 14.81 6.39
N PHE A 129 0.76 15.16 6.90
CA PHE A 129 1.41 16.45 6.65
C PHE A 129 2.46 16.40 5.53
N TYR A 130 2.71 15.23 4.93
CA TYR A 130 3.59 15.07 3.80
C TYR A 130 2.81 15.21 2.50
N THR A 131 3.10 16.27 1.74
CA THR A 131 2.32 16.68 0.56
C THR A 131 3.12 16.73 -0.74
N ASP A 132 4.42 16.39 -0.75
CA ASP A 132 5.28 16.51 -1.94
C ASP A 132 4.78 15.67 -3.13
N TRP A 133 4.10 14.56 -2.86
CA TRP A 133 3.51 13.72 -3.88
C TRP A 133 2.40 14.40 -4.68
N GLN A 134 1.74 15.42 -4.12
CA GLN A 134 0.62 16.13 -4.74
C GLN A 134 1.04 16.84 -6.03
N ALA A 135 2.28 17.32 -6.10
CA ALA A 135 2.81 17.99 -7.30
C ALA A 135 2.82 17.11 -8.56
N ASN A 136 2.83 15.79 -8.39
CA ASN A 136 2.88 14.82 -9.48
C ASN A 136 1.60 14.00 -9.63
N ILE A 137 0.63 14.17 -8.74
CA ILE A 137 -0.55 13.31 -8.69
C ILE A 137 -1.41 13.43 -9.96
N ASP A 138 -1.56 14.64 -10.51
CA ASP A 138 -2.38 14.88 -11.71
C ASP A 138 -1.95 14.05 -12.91
N LYS A 139 -0.64 13.77 -13.03
CA LYS A 139 -0.09 12.92 -14.09
C LYS A 139 -0.50 11.46 -13.93
N LEU A 140 -0.71 11.03 -12.69
CA LEU A 140 -1.06 9.64 -12.36
C LEU A 140 -2.56 9.40 -12.49
N ILE A 141 -3.38 10.35 -12.05
CA ILE A 141 -4.84 10.19 -11.99
C ILE A 141 -5.57 10.69 -13.27
N LYS A 142 -4.82 11.20 -14.28
CA LYS A 142 -5.35 11.57 -15.60
C LYS A 142 -6.56 12.52 -15.52
N SER A 143 -6.40 13.65 -14.82
CA SER A 143 -7.42 14.70 -14.70
C SER A 143 -8.65 14.36 -13.85
N LYS A 144 -8.65 13.23 -13.12
CA LYS A 144 -9.64 12.98 -12.08
C LYS A 144 -9.37 13.87 -10.87
N SER A 145 -10.40 14.17 -10.10
CA SER A 145 -10.22 14.75 -8.78
C SER A 145 -9.64 13.74 -7.79
N TYR A 146 -9.06 14.21 -6.71
CA TYR A 146 -8.69 13.30 -5.62
C TYR A 146 -9.07 13.87 -4.26
N ARG A 147 -9.31 12.98 -3.31
CA ARG A 147 -9.41 13.32 -1.89
C ARG A 147 -8.46 12.46 -1.08
N THR A 148 -7.95 13.04 0.00
CA THR A 148 -7.02 12.36 0.88
C THR A 148 -7.72 11.92 2.16
N VAL A 149 -7.38 10.71 2.63
CA VAL A 149 -7.87 10.16 3.88
C VAL A 149 -6.69 9.64 4.71
N TYR A 150 -6.84 9.64 6.02
CA TYR A 150 -5.84 9.05 6.89
C TYR A 150 -6.06 7.54 7.03
N LEU A 151 -4.99 6.77 6.86
CA LEU A 151 -4.93 5.33 7.12
C LEU A 151 -3.96 5.05 8.27
N SER A 152 -4.29 4.10 9.12
CA SER A 152 -3.31 3.69 10.12
C SER A 152 -2.05 3.10 9.48
N PRO A 153 -0.87 3.28 10.09
CA PRO A 153 0.40 2.73 9.59
C PRO A 153 0.36 1.22 9.36
N GLU A 154 -0.39 0.49 10.18
CA GLU A 154 -0.59 -0.96 10.01
C GLU A 154 -1.38 -1.26 8.74
N GLN A 155 -2.48 -0.54 8.51
CA GLN A 155 -3.32 -0.76 7.32
C GLN A 155 -2.56 -0.44 6.04
N ILE A 156 -1.91 0.72 5.96
CA ILE A 156 -1.22 1.14 4.73
C ILE A 156 -0.07 0.17 4.40
N ASN A 157 0.70 -0.27 5.41
CA ASN A 157 1.80 -1.21 5.22
C ASN A 157 1.32 -2.61 4.82
N ARG A 158 0.20 -3.06 5.38
CA ARG A 158 -0.41 -4.34 5.07
C ARG A 158 -1.01 -4.34 3.67
N TYR A 159 -1.96 -3.46 3.40
CA TYR A 159 -2.72 -3.48 2.16
C TYR A 159 -1.89 -3.06 0.94
N ARG A 160 -0.89 -2.19 1.11
CA ARG A 160 0.05 -1.91 0.03
C ARG A 160 0.75 -3.18 -0.45
N ARG A 161 1.23 -4.03 0.45
CA ARG A 161 1.84 -5.32 0.07
C ARG A 161 0.81 -6.28 -0.53
N GLU A 162 -0.32 -6.47 0.12
CA GLU A 162 -1.36 -7.40 -0.33
C GLU A 162 -1.88 -7.05 -1.73
N PHE A 163 -2.23 -5.80 -2.00
CA PHE A 163 -2.78 -5.37 -3.29
C PHE A 163 -1.79 -5.58 -4.44
N TYR A 164 -0.55 -5.20 -4.27
CA TYR A 164 0.46 -5.37 -5.32
C TYR A 164 0.86 -6.84 -5.51
N GLN A 165 0.85 -7.66 -4.46
CA GLN A 165 1.06 -9.11 -4.58
C GLN A 165 -0.07 -9.79 -5.36
N VAL A 166 -1.32 -9.45 -5.08
CA VAL A 166 -2.49 -9.96 -5.82
C VAL A 166 -2.39 -9.61 -7.30
N THR A 167 -2.05 -8.35 -7.63
CA THR A 167 -1.89 -7.93 -9.02
C THR A 167 -0.78 -8.70 -9.74
N GLN A 168 0.34 -8.92 -9.08
CA GLN A 168 1.44 -9.73 -9.66
C GLN A 168 1.02 -11.19 -9.87
N ALA A 169 0.28 -11.79 -8.94
CA ALA A 169 -0.22 -13.15 -9.08
C ALA A 169 -1.20 -13.28 -10.27
N ILE A 170 -2.11 -12.32 -10.44
CA ILE A 170 -3.03 -12.28 -11.58
C ILE A 170 -2.26 -12.14 -12.91
N ALA A 171 -1.28 -11.24 -12.98
CA ALA A 171 -0.46 -11.04 -14.16
C ALA A 171 0.35 -12.31 -14.51
N GLY A 172 0.89 -13.00 -13.51
CA GLY A 172 1.58 -14.27 -13.66
C GLY A 172 0.67 -15.38 -14.21
N ALA A 173 -0.53 -15.54 -13.64
CA ALA A 173 -1.50 -16.52 -14.11
C ALA A 173 -1.92 -16.26 -15.57
N ASN A 174 -2.18 -15.01 -15.93
CA ASN A 174 -2.52 -14.64 -17.31
C ASN A 174 -1.38 -14.90 -18.31
N SER A 175 -0.12 -14.77 -17.90
CA SER A 175 1.03 -15.07 -18.74
C SER A 175 1.20 -16.58 -18.98
N VAL A 176 0.90 -17.41 -17.99
CA VAL A 176 0.90 -18.89 -18.12
C VAL A 176 -0.21 -19.35 -19.05
N HIS A 177 -1.43 -18.80 -18.90
CA HIS A 177 -2.53 -19.12 -19.82
C HIS A 177 -2.25 -18.70 -21.27
N LYS A 178 -1.63 -17.54 -21.50
CA LYS A 178 -1.22 -17.14 -22.87
C LYS A 178 -0.17 -18.07 -23.46
N ARG A 179 0.77 -18.56 -22.67
CA ARG A 179 1.77 -19.54 -23.13
C ARG A 179 1.14 -20.90 -23.43
N ALA A 180 0.27 -21.40 -22.55
CA ALA A 180 -0.46 -22.64 -22.77
C ALA A 180 -1.36 -22.57 -24.02
N ALA A 181 -2.06 -21.44 -24.24
CA ALA A 181 -2.86 -21.24 -25.45
C ALA A 181 -2.00 -21.16 -26.71
N ALA A 182 -0.81 -20.55 -26.66
CA ALA A 182 0.13 -20.52 -27.79
C ALA A 182 0.69 -21.91 -28.10
N ASP A 183 0.98 -22.73 -27.07
CA ASP A 183 1.44 -24.11 -27.25
C ASP A 183 0.33 -25.01 -27.83
N VAL A 184 -0.93 -24.83 -27.41
CA VAL A 184 -2.07 -25.58 -28.00
C VAL A 184 -2.27 -25.19 -29.46
N THR A 185 -2.19 -23.91 -29.81
CA THR A 185 -2.31 -23.46 -31.21
C THR A 185 -1.17 -24.01 -32.08
N ASN A 186 0.04 -24.14 -31.54
CA ASN A 186 1.16 -24.78 -32.23
C ASN A 186 0.95 -26.29 -32.45
N VAL A 187 0.36 -26.98 -31.47
CA VAL A 187 0.05 -28.43 -31.61
C VAL A 187 -1.07 -28.65 -32.64
N GLU A 188 -2.11 -27.82 -32.66
CA GLU A 188 -3.15 -27.89 -33.68
C GLU A 188 -2.61 -27.58 -35.08
N ALA A 189 -1.72 -26.59 -35.22
CA ALA A 189 -1.06 -26.29 -36.49
C ALA A 189 -0.14 -27.43 -36.94
N LEU A 190 0.53 -28.12 -36.04
CA LEU A 190 1.34 -29.32 -36.34
C LEU A 190 0.47 -30.50 -36.77
N LEU A 191 -0.70 -30.69 -36.16
CA LEU A 191 -1.65 -31.74 -36.55
C LEU A 191 -2.26 -31.48 -37.91
N GLN A 192 -2.59 -30.22 -38.28
CA GLN A 192 -3.07 -29.84 -39.60
C GLN A 192 -2.00 -30.00 -40.70
N LEU A 193 -0.72 -29.82 -40.38
CA LEU A 193 0.39 -30.11 -41.27
C LEU A 193 0.60 -31.60 -41.50
N GLY A 194 0.30 -32.45 -40.52
CA GLY A 194 0.38 -33.90 -40.58
C GLY A 194 -0.71 -34.54 -41.46
N ASP A 195 -1.89 -33.92 -41.55
CA ASP A 195 -3.02 -34.46 -42.38
C ASP A 195 -2.90 -34.18 -43.89
N ASN A 196 -1.98 -33.30 -44.30
CA ASN A 196 -1.81 -32.91 -45.71
C ASN A 196 -0.60 -33.50 -46.40
N THR A 197 0.16 -34.40 -45.77
CA THR A 197 1.31 -35.03 -46.39
C THR A 197 1.08 -36.53 -46.55
N ASN A 198 0.92 -36.96 -47.80
CA ASN A 198 1.02 -38.35 -48.22
C ASN A 198 2.41 -38.89 -47.73
N PRO A 199 2.48 -40.02 -47.04
CA PRO A 199 3.74 -40.47 -46.44
C PRO A 199 4.66 -41.03 -47.55
N ASP A 200 5.52 -40.20 -48.07
CA ASP A 200 6.69 -40.69 -48.84
C ASP A 200 7.82 -40.96 -47.82
N ALA A 201 8.31 -42.18 -47.83
CA ALA A 201 9.10 -42.78 -46.77
C ALA A 201 10.56 -42.28 -46.65
N ASN A 202 10.82 -40.99 -46.89
CA ASN A 202 12.19 -40.47 -46.88
C ASN A 202 12.38 -39.10 -46.24
N ASP A 203 11.57 -38.78 -45.24
CA ASP A 203 11.66 -37.47 -44.57
C ASP A 203 12.51 -37.57 -43.29
N GLN A 204 13.75 -37.08 -43.38
CA GLN A 204 14.72 -36.99 -42.27
C GLN A 204 14.27 -36.15 -41.05
N HIS A 205 13.10 -35.54 -41.13
CA HIS A 205 12.55 -34.72 -40.02
C HIS A 205 11.84 -35.54 -38.95
N ILE A 206 11.38 -36.75 -39.23
CA ILE A 206 10.68 -37.61 -38.24
C ILE A 206 11.67 -38.23 -37.24
N VAL A 207 12.91 -38.42 -37.61
CA VAL A 207 13.94 -39.06 -36.76
C VAL A 207 14.40 -38.15 -35.60
N ARG A 208 14.23 -36.82 -35.71
CA ARG A 208 14.67 -35.89 -34.65
C ARG A 208 13.70 -35.72 -33.49
N VAL A 209 12.44 -36.13 -33.62
CA VAL A 209 11.44 -35.98 -32.54
C VAL A 209 11.51 -37.17 -31.55
N VAL A 210 12.03 -38.32 -31.98
CA VAL A 210 12.10 -39.52 -31.15
C VAL A 210 13.35 -39.56 -30.25
N ASP A 211 14.38 -38.76 -30.55
CA ASP A 211 15.62 -38.70 -29.75
C ASP A 211 15.51 -37.77 -28.52
N TRP A 212 14.32 -37.24 -28.25
CA TRP A 212 14.06 -36.33 -27.12
C TRP A 212 13.10 -36.93 -26.06
N LEU A 213 12.80 -38.20 -26.13
CA LEU A 213 12.08 -38.96 -25.11
C LEU A 213 13.03 -39.98 -24.46
#